data_41bd985601a549095c5be2ae82737349
#
_entry.id   41bd985601a549095c5be2ae82737349
#
_cell.length_a   1.000
_cell.length_b   1.000
_cell.length_c   1.000
_cell.angle_alpha   90.00
_cell.angle_beta   90.00
_cell.angle_gamma   90.00
#
_symmetry.space_group_name_H-M   'P 1'
#
loop_
_entity.id
_entity.type
_entity.pdbx_description
1 polymer ?
#
loop_
_entity_poly.entity_id
_entity_poly.type
_entity_poly.pdbx_seq_one_letter_code
_entity_poly.pdbx_strand_id
1 'polypeptide(L)'
;MLAVTSPGFVLFAAVLAGPAVNLLCALVLGGAHAWVAAGAHLSLCLFNLLPVRPLDGGRALYLAAAWLAGPSAAERIACWAGGTTALALGGLVLWLIGRTGGSLWLLPAAFGLLAAALRELHGRKADFL
;
A
#
# COMPACT_ATOMS: atom_id res chain seq x y z
N MET A 1 -5.98 26.74 9.27
CA MET A 1 -5.50 26.42 10.62
C MET A 1 -6.32 25.30 11.29
N LEU A 2 -7.65 25.31 11.21
CA LEU A 2 -8.53 24.27 11.78
C LEU A 2 -8.37 22.87 11.13
N ALA A 3 -7.97 22.79 9.85
CA ALA A 3 -7.76 21.52 9.15
C ALA A 3 -6.56 20.74 9.68
N VAL A 4 -5.49 21.42 10.09
CA VAL A 4 -4.23 20.81 10.56
C VAL A 4 -4.39 20.17 11.94
N THR A 5 -5.34 20.65 12.74
CA THR A 5 -5.62 20.12 14.09
C THR A 5 -6.75 19.08 14.10
N SER A 6 -7.35 18.80 12.94
CA SER A 6 -8.39 17.77 12.87
C SER A 6 -7.78 16.37 13.10
N PRO A 7 -8.47 15.50 13.88
CA PRO A 7 -7.99 14.14 14.12
C PRO A 7 -7.69 13.36 12.83
N GLY A 8 -8.47 13.58 11.79
CA GLY A 8 -8.28 12.96 10.49
C GLY A 8 -6.99 13.38 9.81
N PHE A 9 -6.64 14.67 9.86
CA PHE A 9 -5.39 15.17 9.31
C PHE A 9 -4.17 14.62 10.07
N VAL A 10 -4.23 14.61 11.41
CA VAL A 10 -3.15 14.07 12.23
C VAL A 10 -2.93 12.59 11.93
N LEU A 11 -4.00 11.83 11.79
CA LEU A 11 -3.91 10.41 11.45
C LEU A 11 -3.35 10.19 10.05
N PHE A 12 -3.76 10.98 9.07
CA PHE A 12 -3.24 10.94 7.71
C PHE A 12 -1.74 11.24 7.68
N ALA A 13 -1.30 12.30 8.38
CA ALA A 13 0.11 12.65 8.50
C ALA A 13 0.92 11.54 9.19
N ALA A 14 0.38 10.94 10.26
CA ALA A 14 1.00 9.83 10.96
C ALA A 14 1.20 8.60 10.07
N VAL A 15 0.21 8.27 9.25
CA VAL A 15 0.30 7.16 8.29
C VAL A 15 1.37 7.41 7.23
N LEU A 16 1.52 8.63 6.75
CA LEU A 16 2.53 8.97 5.74
C LEU A 16 3.94 9.16 6.32
N ALA A 17 4.08 9.27 7.64
CA ALA A 17 5.38 9.46 8.29
C ALA A 17 6.35 8.31 8.00
N GLY A 18 5.88 7.07 7.99
CA GLY A 18 6.71 5.90 7.68
C GLY A 18 7.33 5.95 6.27
N PRO A 19 6.51 6.04 5.22
CA PRO A 19 7.02 6.23 3.86
C PRO A 19 7.91 7.46 3.70
N ALA A 20 7.58 8.59 4.36
CA ALA A 20 8.38 9.80 4.31
C ALA A 20 9.78 9.60 4.91
N VAL A 21 9.90 8.91 6.04
CA VAL A 21 11.19 8.58 6.66
C VAL A 21 12.00 7.66 5.74
N ASN A 22 11.39 6.66 5.14
CA ASN A 22 12.07 5.79 4.19
C ASN A 22 12.57 6.56 2.96
N LEU A 23 11.78 7.50 2.44
CA LEU A 23 12.21 8.36 1.33
C LEU A 23 13.40 9.24 1.73
N LEU A 24 13.33 9.84 2.91
CA LEU A 24 14.43 10.66 3.43
C LEU A 24 15.72 9.84 3.60
N CYS A 25 15.63 8.64 4.15
CA CYS A 25 16.76 7.71 4.27
C CYS A 25 17.34 7.36 2.89
N ALA A 26 16.48 7.08 1.91
CA ALA A 26 16.91 6.79 0.54
C ALA A 26 17.70 7.95 -0.08
N LEU A 27 17.24 9.19 0.11
CA LEU A 27 17.91 10.38 -0.39
C LEU A 27 19.27 10.61 0.28
N VAL A 28 19.33 10.51 1.61
CA VAL A 28 20.58 10.68 2.37
C VAL A 28 21.58 9.61 2.01
N LEU A 29 21.18 8.35 2.00
CA LEU A 29 22.04 7.22 1.65
C LEU A 29 22.50 7.25 0.19
N GLY A 30 21.63 7.67 -0.73
CA GLY A 30 21.99 7.89 -2.13
C GLY A 30 23.03 8.99 -2.29
N GLY A 31 22.89 10.09 -1.56
CA GLY A 31 23.90 11.16 -1.49
C GLY A 31 25.25 10.71 -0.91
N ALA A 32 25.23 9.73 -0.03
CA ALA A 32 26.42 9.10 0.54
C ALA A 32 26.96 7.92 -0.28
N HIS A 33 26.45 7.72 -1.50
CA HIS A 33 26.81 6.62 -2.41
C HIS A 33 26.52 5.19 -1.87
N ALA A 34 25.70 5.06 -0.83
CA ALA A 34 25.26 3.78 -0.31
C ALA A 34 24.04 3.23 -1.11
N TRP A 35 24.26 2.92 -2.38
CA TRP A 35 23.20 2.66 -3.35
C TRP A 35 22.28 1.49 -2.99
N VAL A 36 22.83 0.41 -2.42
CA VAL A 36 22.04 -0.76 -2.02
C VAL A 36 21.08 -0.41 -0.88
N ALA A 37 21.57 0.29 0.12
CA ALA A 37 20.75 0.73 1.25
C ALA A 37 19.72 1.79 0.81
N ALA A 38 20.11 2.72 -0.06
CA ALA A 38 19.21 3.71 -0.64
C ALA A 38 18.07 3.01 -1.43
N GLY A 39 18.41 2.03 -2.25
CA GLY A 39 17.45 1.24 -3.01
C GLY A 39 16.48 0.46 -2.13
N ALA A 40 16.97 -0.12 -1.03
CA ALA A 40 16.14 -0.84 -0.07
C ALA A 40 15.10 0.11 0.58
N HIS A 41 15.52 1.28 1.05
CA HIS A 41 14.60 2.28 1.63
C HIS A 41 13.61 2.83 0.61
N LEU A 42 14.05 3.07 -0.61
CA LEU A 42 13.16 3.51 -1.70
C LEU A 42 12.11 2.44 -2.00
N SER A 43 12.51 1.18 -2.07
CA SER A 43 11.60 0.05 -2.30
C SER A 43 10.57 -0.08 -1.18
N LEU A 44 10.99 0.07 0.09
CA LEU A 44 10.10 0.07 1.24
C LEU A 44 9.10 1.24 1.17
N CYS A 45 9.57 2.44 0.79
CA CYS A 45 8.71 3.60 0.62
C CYS A 45 7.63 3.33 -0.44
N LEU A 46 8.04 2.91 -1.63
CA LEU A 46 7.13 2.64 -2.74
C LEU A 46 6.16 1.51 -2.43
N PHE A 47 6.64 0.43 -1.81
CA PHE A 47 5.80 -0.69 -1.42
C PHE A 47 4.72 -0.26 -0.40
N ASN A 48 5.11 0.49 0.62
CA ASN A 48 4.17 0.96 1.65
C ASN A 48 3.19 2.01 1.11
N LEU A 49 3.49 2.69 0.02
CA LEU A 49 2.58 3.64 -0.64
C LEU A 49 1.58 2.96 -1.59
N LEU A 50 1.68 1.65 -1.81
CA LEU A 50 0.68 0.94 -2.61
C LEU A 50 -0.72 1.08 -1.98
N PRO A 51 -1.76 1.30 -2.80
CA PRO A 51 -3.12 1.54 -2.30
C PRO A 51 -3.82 0.23 -1.86
N VAL A 52 -3.13 -0.58 -1.07
CA VAL A 52 -3.60 -1.87 -0.56
C VAL A 52 -3.62 -1.83 0.96
N ARG A 53 -4.76 -2.13 1.59
CA ARG A 53 -4.79 -2.40 3.02
C ARG A 53 -4.14 -3.76 3.32
N PRO A 54 -3.30 -3.92 4.31
CA PRO A 54 -3.01 -3.05 5.45
C PRO A 54 -1.84 -2.06 5.26
N LEU A 55 -1.35 -1.82 4.05
CA LEU A 55 -0.22 -0.92 3.78
C LEU A 55 -0.61 0.55 4.03
N ASP A 56 0.40 1.39 4.27
CA ASP A 56 0.19 2.80 4.59
C ASP A 56 -0.51 3.57 3.45
N GLY A 57 -0.17 3.24 2.20
CA GLY A 57 -0.84 3.82 1.03
C GLY A 57 -2.33 3.53 0.97
N GLY A 58 -2.75 2.32 1.30
CA GLY A 58 -4.17 1.95 1.38
C GLY A 58 -4.91 2.69 2.50
N ARG A 59 -4.26 2.85 3.65
CA ARG A 59 -4.81 3.60 4.78
C ARG A 59 -4.90 5.10 4.47
N ALA A 60 -3.85 5.66 3.87
CA ALA A 60 -3.82 7.06 3.44
C ALA A 60 -4.91 7.35 2.39
N LEU A 61 -5.07 6.46 1.42
CA LEU A 61 -6.12 6.57 0.40
C LEU A 61 -7.52 6.56 1.04
N TYR A 62 -7.77 5.64 1.98
CA TYR A 62 -9.05 5.58 2.69
C TYR A 62 -9.32 6.89 3.44
N LEU A 63 -8.35 7.38 4.22
CA LEU A 63 -8.50 8.62 4.99
C LEU A 63 -8.75 9.84 4.10
N ALA A 64 -8.01 9.98 3.01
CA ALA A 64 -8.19 11.06 2.05
C ALA A 64 -9.57 10.98 1.38
N ALA A 65 -9.98 9.81 0.94
CA ALA A 65 -11.29 9.59 0.31
C ALA A 65 -12.44 9.80 1.31
N ALA A 66 -12.29 9.39 2.56
CA ALA A 66 -13.28 9.61 3.61
C ALA A 66 -13.45 11.09 3.91
N TRP A 67 -12.38 11.84 3.89
CA TRP A 67 -12.40 13.29 4.10
C TRP A 67 -13.05 14.05 2.94
N LEU A 68 -12.80 13.62 1.70
CA LEU A 68 -13.29 14.29 0.50
C LEU A 68 -14.70 13.85 0.08
N ALA A 69 -15.06 12.59 0.24
CA ALA A 69 -16.28 12.00 -0.31
C ALA A 69 -17.12 11.21 0.71
N GLY A 70 -16.69 11.16 1.96
CA GLY A 70 -17.37 10.43 3.04
C GLY A 70 -16.97 8.96 3.17
N PRO A 71 -17.30 8.33 4.32
CA PRO A 71 -16.84 6.97 4.64
C PRO A 71 -17.31 5.89 3.68
N SER A 72 -18.54 5.97 3.18
CA SER A 72 -19.10 4.98 2.26
C SER A 72 -18.42 4.99 0.89
N ALA A 73 -18.09 6.18 0.38
CA ALA A 73 -17.34 6.33 -0.86
C ALA A 73 -15.88 5.90 -0.67
N ALA A 74 -15.27 6.24 0.47
CA ALA A 74 -13.92 5.84 0.84
C ALA A 74 -13.77 4.31 0.85
N GLU A 75 -14.74 3.61 1.45
CA GLU A 75 -14.72 2.15 1.49
C GLU A 75 -14.72 1.53 0.09
N ARG A 76 -15.58 2.04 -0.79
CA ARG A 76 -15.63 1.57 -2.20
C ARG A 76 -14.33 1.86 -2.94
N ILE A 77 -13.79 3.07 -2.81
CA ILE A 77 -12.54 3.46 -3.47
C ILE A 77 -11.39 2.59 -2.96
N ALA A 78 -11.27 2.41 -1.65
CA ALA A 78 -10.22 1.59 -1.05
C ALA A 78 -10.33 0.12 -1.46
N CYS A 79 -11.53 -0.46 -1.50
CA CYS A 79 -11.76 -1.83 -1.96
C CYS A 79 -11.36 -2.02 -3.42
N TRP A 80 -11.80 -1.13 -4.30
CA TRP A 80 -11.45 -1.21 -5.72
C TRP A 80 -9.95 -1.01 -5.97
N ALA A 81 -9.37 0.03 -5.39
CA ALA A 81 -7.95 0.32 -5.56
C ALA A 81 -7.09 -0.80 -4.95
N GLY A 82 -7.40 -1.25 -3.74
CA GLY A 82 -6.69 -2.32 -3.08
C GLY A 82 -6.82 -3.67 -3.79
N GLY A 83 -8.04 -4.04 -4.17
CA GLY A 83 -8.33 -5.28 -4.86
C GLY A 83 -7.65 -5.36 -6.22
N THR A 84 -7.76 -4.32 -7.05
CA THR A 84 -7.12 -4.27 -8.38
C THR A 84 -5.60 -4.27 -8.29
N THR A 85 -5.03 -3.49 -7.37
CA THR A 85 -3.58 -3.44 -7.16
C THR A 85 -3.04 -4.78 -6.66
N ALA A 86 -3.71 -5.40 -5.68
CA ALA A 86 -3.30 -6.70 -5.15
C ALA A 86 -3.39 -7.81 -6.21
N LEU A 87 -4.43 -7.82 -7.04
CA LEU A 87 -4.56 -8.76 -8.15
C LEU A 87 -3.48 -8.55 -9.21
N ALA A 88 -3.20 -7.30 -9.57
CA ALA A 88 -2.16 -6.97 -10.55
C ALA A 88 -0.77 -7.40 -10.07
N LEU A 89 -0.43 -7.11 -8.82
CA LEU A 89 0.85 -7.50 -8.23
C LEU A 89 0.95 -9.01 -8.04
N GLY A 90 -0.11 -9.66 -7.55
CA GLY A 90 -0.16 -11.12 -7.42
C GLY A 90 0.01 -11.81 -8.77
N GLY A 91 -0.68 -11.32 -9.79
CA GLY A 91 -0.54 -11.81 -11.17
C GLY A 91 0.86 -11.58 -11.73
N LEU A 92 1.45 -10.41 -11.49
CA LEU A 92 2.82 -10.10 -11.90
C LEU A 92 3.84 -11.04 -11.25
N VAL A 93 3.71 -11.27 -9.94
CA VAL A 93 4.60 -12.18 -9.19
C VAL A 93 4.48 -13.61 -9.72
N LEU A 94 3.26 -14.10 -9.95
CA LEU A 94 3.04 -15.42 -10.54
C LEU A 94 3.61 -15.53 -11.94
N TRP A 95 3.44 -14.50 -12.77
CA TRP A 95 4.03 -14.45 -14.11
C TRP A 95 5.56 -14.48 -14.07
N LEU A 96 6.19 -13.72 -13.17
CA LEU A 96 7.64 -13.73 -12.96
C LEU A 96 8.14 -15.10 -12.51
N ILE A 97 7.44 -15.76 -11.59
CA ILE A 97 7.79 -17.12 -11.15
C ILE A 97 7.73 -18.10 -12.33
N GLY A 98 6.70 -18.00 -13.16
CA GLY A 98 6.56 -18.84 -14.36
C GLY A 98 7.66 -18.60 -15.40
N ARG A 99 8.13 -17.34 -15.55
CA ARG A 99 9.16 -16.95 -16.51
C ARG A 99 10.56 -17.30 -16.04
N THR A 100 10.86 -17.13 -14.77
CA THR A 100 12.23 -17.30 -14.24
C THR A 100 12.51 -18.72 -13.73
N GLY A 101 11.49 -19.58 -13.71
CA GLY A 101 11.66 -21.00 -13.39
C GLY A 101 12.01 -21.31 -11.95
N GLY A 102 11.77 -20.38 -11.01
CA GLY A 102 11.92 -20.90 -9.70
C GLY A 102 12.40 -20.07 -8.55
N SER A 103 11.90 -18.90 -8.32
CA SER A 103 12.05 -18.34 -6.98
C SER A 103 10.83 -18.70 -6.13
N LEU A 104 10.82 -19.91 -5.58
CA LEU A 104 9.78 -20.39 -4.64
C LEU A 104 9.59 -19.45 -3.44
N TRP A 105 10.57 -18.60 -3.17
CA TRP A 105 10.51 -17.58 -2.12
C TRP A 105 9.49 -16.47 -2.40
N LEU A 106 9.07 -16.27 -3.64
CA LEU A 106 8.05 -15.31 -4.01
C LEU A 106 6.62 -15.85 -3.85
N LEU A 107 6.45 -17.17 -3.72
CA LEU A 107 5.12 -17.78 -3.52
C LEU A 107 4.39 -17.27 -2.29
N PRO A 108 5.00 -17.16 -1.09
CA PRO A 108 4.31 -16.59 0.07
C PRO A 108 3.84 -15.15 -0.16
N ALA A 109 4.63 -14.33 -0.87
CA ALA A 109 4.24 -12.96 -1.21
C ALA A 109 3.05 -12.94 -2.18
N ALA A 110 3.06 -13.79 -3.21
CA ALA A 110 1.95 -13.92 -4.15
C ALA A 110 0.67 -14.37 -3.44
N PHE A 111 0.73 -15.38 -2.57
CA PHE A 111 -0.40 -15.85 -1.79
C PHE A 111 -0.90 -14.79 -0.82
N GLY A 112 -0.01 -14.05 -0.17
CA GLY A 112 -0.37 -12.93 0.71
C GLY A 112 -1.12 -11.83 -0.02
N LEU A 113 -0.68 -11.44 -1.21
CA LEU A 113 -1.34 -10.44 -2.05
C LEU A 113 -2.71 -10.92 -2.55
N LEU A 114 -2.79 -12.18 -3.00
CA LEU A 114 -4.06 -12.78 -3.42
C LEU A 114 -5.06 -12.89 -2.26
N ALA A 115 -4.59 -13.30 -1.08
CA ALA A 115 -5.41 -13.35 0.14
C ALA A 115 -5.92 -11.96 0.53
N ALA A 116 -5.06 -10.92 0.43
CA ALA A 116 -5.47 -9.54 0.69
C ALA A 116 -6.54 -9.08 -0.31
N ALA A 117 -6.37 -9.38 -1.60
CA ALA A 117 -7.36 -9.07 -2.64
C ALA A 117 -8.70 -9.76 -2.36
N LEU A 118 -8.67 -11.04 -1.99
CA LEU A 118 -9.88 -11.80 -1.67
C LEU A 118 -10.59 -11.27 -0.43
N ARG A 119 -9.85 -10.84 0.60
CA ARG A 119 -10.44 -10.22 1.79
C ARG A 119 -11.14 -8.91 1.45
N GLU A 120 -10.53 -8.07 0.63
CA GLU A 120 -11.14 -6.80 0.17
C GLU A 120 -12.42 -7.05 -0.62
N LEU A 121 -12.43 -8.05 -1.49
CA LEU A 121 -13.61 -8.40 -2.30
C LEU A 121 -14.70 -9.09 -1.49
N HIS A 122 -14.35 -9.89 -0.47
CA HIS A 122 -15.32 -10.60 0.38
C HIS A 122 -15.91 -9.71 1.48
N GLY A 123 -15.10 -8.83 2.09
CA GLY A 123 -15.59 -7.87 3.08
C GLY A 123 -16.71 -7.00 2.54
N ARG A 124 -16.66 -6.69 1.25
CA ARG A 124 -17.71 -5.94 0.55
C ARG A 124 -19.07 -6.66 0.48
N LYS A 125 -19.09 -8.00 0.45
CA LYS A 125 -20.34 -8.77 0.42
C LYS A 125 -21.03 -8.82 1.78
N ALA A 126 -20.28 -8.78 2.86
CA ALA A 126 -20.82 -8.82 4.22
C ALA A 126 -21.52 -7.50 4.61
N ASP A 127 -21.03 -6.35 4.11
CA ASP A 127 -21.58 -5.03 4.40
C ASP A 127 -22.87 -4.72 3.61
N PHE A 128 -23.24 -5.53 2.62
CA PHE A 128 -24.46 -5.39 1.82
C PHE A 128 -25.59 -6.37 2.20
N LEU A 129 -25.37 -7.25 3.16
CA LEU A 129 -26.35 -8.17 3.72
C LEU A 129 -26.78 -7.75 5.13
#